data_686cb7a79cd0ec23a43b7288d9088a7c
#
_entry.id   686cb7a79cd0ec23a43b7288d9088a7c
#
_cell.length_a   1.000
_cell.length_b   1.000
_cell.length_c   1.000
_cell.angle_alpha   90.00
_cell.angle_beta   90.00
_cell.angle_gamma   90.00
#
_symmetry.space_group_name_H-M   'P 1'
#
loop_
_entity.id
_entity.type
_entity.pdbx_description
1 polymer ?
#
loop_
_entity_poly.entity_id
_entity_poly.type
_entity_poly.pdbx_seq_one_letter_code
_entity_poly.pdbx_strand_id
1 'polypeptide(L)'
;MGLADLFSKEARKSRNLSKTIQRANDKHAQSGDRFRALEQLRDEGSPEAIGGMLKRFNFVYDKSIEDEQEKEWVYQALSELGDKVLPELRKYMRESDTLAWALKVLEHIAKDQVFRDTLRVLCEQNDNSYVRDPNKKMQLVHFMGEHHDPSIAQLLTQYLEDIDEGVRFKAVEALLHQGYAEVIVGPLVTLLLNKKEESRRIKVRILDVLAKRKMIMALWAVDSEDWRLDRKS
;
A
#
# COMPACT_ATOMS: atom_id res chain seq x y z
N MET A 1 21.90 -43.62 -7.29
CA MET A 1 21.64 -42.39 -6.52
C MET A 1 20.45 -42.67 -5.64
N GLY A 2 20.67 -42.82 -4.32
CA GLY A 2 19.62 -43.26 -3.39
C GLY A 2 18.73 -42.09 -2.97
N LEU A 3 17.47 -42.39 -2.60
CA LEU A 3 16.53 -41.39 -2.03
C LEU A 3 17.16 -40.61 -0.88
N ALA A 4 17.99 -41.22 -0.03
CA ALA A 4 18.73 -40.58 1.06
C ALA A 4 19.68 -39.49 0.59
N ASP A 5 20.35 -39.66 -0.57
CA ASP A 5 21.26 -38.65 -1.15
C ASP A 5 20.49 -37.43 -1.68
N LEU A 6 19.32 -37.65 -2.27
CA LEU A 6 18.42 -36.58 -2.71
C LEU A 6 17.95 -35.74 -1.54
N PHE A 7 17.43 -36.35 -0.47
CA PHE A 7 16.99 -35.66 0.75
C PHE A 7 18.14 -34.88 1.42
N SER A 8 19.38 -35.43 1.43
CA SER A 8 20.53 -34.73 1.99
C SER A 8 20.94 -33.52 1.15
N LYS A 9 20.81 -33.60 -0.16
CA LYS A 9 21.15 -32.50 -1.10
C LYS A 9 20.12 -31.38 -1.00
N GLU A 10 18.83 -31.71 -0.97
CA GLU A 10 17.75 -30.72 -0.79
C GLU A 10 17.84 -30.05 0.57
N ALA A 11 18.09 -30.77 1.64
CA ALA A 11 18.29 -30.20 2.97
C ALA A 11 19.50 -29.25 3.05
N ARG A 12 20.59 -29.55 2.33
CA ARG A 12 21.76 -28.65 2.23
C ARG A 12 21.41 -27.40 1.41
N LYS A 13 20.69 -27.54 0.29
CA LYS A 13 20.25 -26.42 -0.54
C LYS A 13 19.35 -25.48 0.26
N SER A 14 18.35 -26.00 0.97
CA SER A 14 17.46 -25.25 1.82
C SER A 14 18.19 -24.49 2.96
N ARG A 15 19.15 -25.16 3.62
CA ARG A 15 19.99 -24.50 4.65
C ARG A 15 20.85 -23.38 4.09
N ASN A 16 21.42 -23.56 2.88
CA ASN A 16 22.22 -22.53 2.23
C ASN A 16 21.37 -21.34 1.86
N LEU A 17 20.19 -21.56 1.29
CA LEU A 17 19.23 -20.51 0.95
C LEU A 17 18.81 -19.73 2.20
N SER A 18 18.49 -20.43 3.29
CA SER A 18 18.14 -19.79 4.57
C SER A 18 19.27 -18.88 5.11
N LYS A 19 20.54 -19.33 5.01
CA LYS A 19 21.70 -18.50 5.39
C LYS A 19 21.86 -17.28 4.49
N THR A 20 21.63 -17.44 3.18
CA THR A 20 21.69 -16.35 2.21
C THR A 20 20.59 -15.31 2.50
N ILE A 21 19.35 -15.76 2.77
CA ILE A 21 18.25 -14.89 3.17
C ILE A 21 18.60 -14.13 4.48
N GLN A 22 19.15 -14.82 5.47
CA GLN A 22 19.57 -14.19 6.72
C GLN A 22 20.63 -13.11 6.47
N ARG A 23 21.66 -13.39 5.65
CA ARG A 23 22.72 -12.42 5.33
C ARG A 23 22.19 -11.22 4.56
N ALA A 24 21.29 -11.44 3.58
CA ALA A 24 20.65 -10.38 2.81
C ALA A 24 19.83 -9.42 3.69
N ASN A 25 19.33 -9.90 4.84
CA ASN A 25 18.46 -9.16 5.74
C ASN A 25 19.14 -8.79 7.08
N ASP A 26 20.44 -8.97 7.19
CA ASP A 26 21.20 -8.56 8.37
C ASP A 26 21.62 -7.09 8.24
N LYS A 27 20.92 -6.22 8.97
CA LYS A 27 21.21 -4.77 8.98
C LYS A 27 22.62 -4.42 9.52
N HIS A 28 23.28 -5.33 10.22
CA HIS A 28 24.63 -5.13 10.77
C HIS A 28 25.73 -5.72 9.87
N ALA A 29 25.37 -6.49 8.85
CA ALA A 29 26.34 -6.99 7.88
C ALA A 29 26.92 -5.84 7.03
N GLN A 30 28.10 -6.06 6.46
CA GLN A 30 28.68 -5.13 5.51
C GLN A 30 27.80 -5.04 4.25
N SER A 31 27.66 -3.84 3.68
CA SER A 31 26.86 -3.60 2.46
C SER A 31 27.21 -4.54 1.32
N GLY A 32 28.50 -4.76 1.06
CA GLY A 32 28.95 -5.69 0.02
C GLY A 32 28.55 -7.16 0.23
N ASP A 33 28.45 -7.61 1.48
CA ASP A 33 28.01 -8.97 1.81
C ASP A 33 26.51 -9.13 1.67
N ARG A 34 25.74 -8.11 2.06
CA ARG A 34 24.28 -8.09 1.81
C ARG A 34 23.99 -8.08 0.32
N PHE A 35 24.68 -7.23 -0.43
CA PHE A 35 24.48 -7.11 -1.87
C PHE A 35 24.74 -8.43 -2.60
N ARG A 36 25.87 -9.12 -2.31
CA ARG A 36 26.14 -10.46 -2.86
C ARG A 36 25.06 -11.48 -2.51
N ALA A 37 24.54 -11.41 -1.28
CA ALA A 37 23.45 -12.30 -0.87
C ALA A 37 22.16 -11.99 -1.64
N LEU A 38 21.83 -10.73 -1.88
CA LEU A 38 20.68 -10.33 -2.71
C LEU A 38 20.84 -10.78 -4.17
N GLU A 39 22.04 -10.67 -4.77
CA GLU A 39 22.33 -11.20 -6.10
C GLU A 39 22.10 -12.71 -6.17
N GLN A 40 22.58 -13.47 -5.17
CA GLN A 40 22.35 -14.91 -5.08
C GLN A 40 20.86 -15.27 -4.97
N LEU A 41 20.07 -14.48 -4.24
CA LEU A 41 18.62 -14.68 -4.14
C LEU A 41 17.91 -14.40 -5.48
N ARG A 42 18.31 -13.34 -6.18
CA ARG A 42 17.78 -13.05 -7.52
C ARG A 42 18.06 -14.22 -8.48
N ASP A 43 19.30 -14.70 -8.50
CA ASP A 43 19.73 -15.77 -9.42
C ASP A 43 19.05 -17.12 -9.08
N GLU A 44 18.75 -17.38 -7.79
CA GLU A 44 17.98 -18.55 -7.37
C GLU A 44 16.52 -18.46 -7.82
N GLY A 45 15.88 -17.29 -7.71
CA GLY A 45 14.54 -16.99 -8.22
C GLY A 45 13.42 -17.89 -7.72
N SER A 46 13.64 -18.68 -6.66
CA SER A 46 12.62 -19.49 -6.02
C SER A 46 11.65 -18.62 -5.19
N PRO A 47 10.43 -19.09 -4.89
CA PRO A 47 9.49 -18.36 -4.03
C PRO A 47 10.13 -17.93 -2.70
N GLU A 48 10.90 -18.80 -2.07
CA GLU A 48 11.59 -18.50 -0.82
C GLU A 48 12.67 -17.42 -1.00
N ALA A 49 13.39 -17.42 -2.12
CA ALA A 49 14.39 -16.41 -2.45
C ALA A 49 13.73 -15.04 -2.71
N ILE A 50 12.63 -15.00 -3.47
CA ILE A 50 11.82 -13.81 -3.72
C ILE A 50 11.30 -13.24 -2.38
N GLY A 51 10.73 -14.09 -1.53
CA GLY A 51 10.31 -13.69 -0.18
C GLY A 51 11.48 -13.15 0.65
N GLY A 52 12.67 -13.73 0.49
CA GLY A 52 13.91 -13.25 1.12
C GLY A 52 14.33 -11.85 0.66
N MET A 53 14.20 -11.55 -0.65
CA MET A 53 14.48 -10.23 -1.22
C MET A 53 13.46 -9.18 -0.74
N LEU A 54 12.16 -9.51 -0.71
CA LEU A 54 11.11 -8.61 -0.24
C LEU A 54 11.32 -8.17 1.20
N LYS A 55 11.87 -9.02 2.06
CA LYS A 55 12.17 -8.68 3.47
C LYS A 55 13.18 -7.52 3.60
N ARG A 56 13.99 -7.24 2.56
CA ARG A 56 14.89 -6.10 2.55
C ARG A 56 14.15 -4.77 2.72
N PHE A 57 12.91 -4.68 2.31
CA PHE A 57 12.11 -3.46 2.46
C PHE A 57 11.66 -3.18 3.91
N ASN A 58 11.80 -4.14 4.83
CA ASN A 58 11.32 -4.00 6.22
C ASN A 58 12.22 -3.17 7.13
N PHE A 59 13.42 -2.83 6.72
CA PHE A 59 14.35 -2.11 7.58
C PHE A 59 15.09 -0.99 6.85
N VAL A 60 15.53 -0.03 7.65
CA VAL A 60 16.40 1.08 7.25
C VAL A 60 17.68 0.97 8.07
N TYR A 61 18.81 1.28 7.50
CA TYR A 61 20.06 1.43 8.22
C TYR A 61 20.66 2.84 8.06
N ASP A 62 21.61 3.21 8.93
CA ASP A 62 22.03 4.60 9.15
C ASP A 62 22.58 5.32 7.91
N LYS A 63 23.05 4.59 6.92
CA LYS A 63 23.53 5.14 5.66
C LYS A 63 22.40 5.26 4.66
N SER A 64 21.66 6.36 4.70
CA SER A 64 20.45 6.57 3.94
C SER A 64 20.61 6.42 2.41
N ILE A 65 21.72 6.87 1.84
CA ILE A 65 22.00 6.76 0.39
C ILE A 65 22.22 5.29 0.00
N GLU A 66 23.05 4.56 0.75
CA GLU A 66 23.30 3.14 0.49
C GLU A 66 22.02 2.29 0.70
N ASP A 67 21.21 2.64 1.71
CA ASP A 67 19.94 1.98 1.99
C ASP A 67 18.95 2.12 0.81
N GLU A 68 18.81 3.34 0.29
CA GLU A 68 17.94 3.63 -0.84
C GLU A 68 18.44 2.95 -2.13
N GLN A 69 19.74 2.99 -2.41
CA GLN A 69 20.34 2.32 -3.56
C GLN A 69 20.13 0.80 -3.52
N GLU A 70 20.27 0.19 -2.34
CA GLU A 70 20.07 -1.26 -2.18
C GLU A 70 18.59 -1.65 -2.35
N LYS A 71 17.66 -0.84 -1.84
CA LYS A 71 16.21 -1.03 -2.05
C LYS A 71 15.81 -0.82 -3.51
N GLU A 72 16.36 0.20 -4.16
CA GLU A 72 16.14 0.44 -5.59
C GLU A 72 16.63 -0.75 -6.41
N TRP A 73 17.81 -1.28 -6.11
CA TRP A 73 18.32 -2.48 -6.79
C TRP A 73 17.38 -3.69 -6.59
N VAL A 74 16.89 -3.91 -5.36
CA VAL A 74 15.92 -4.99 -5.06
C VAL A 74 14.63 -4.79 -5.86
N TYR A 75 14.14 -3.56 -5.94
CA TYR A 75 12.97 -3.22 -6.74
C TYR A 75 13.18 -3.60 -8.21
N GLN A 76 14.32 -3.21 -8.81
CA GLN A 76 14.64 -3.53 -10.20
C GLN A 76 14.72 -5.05 -10.41
N ALA A 77 15.44 -5.77 -9.53
CA ALA A 77 15.59 -7.22 -9.62
C ALA A 77 14.25 -7.97 -9.49
N LEU A 78 13.35 -7.53 -8.61
CA LEU A 78 12.00 -8.09 -8.49
C LEU A 78 11.14 -7.76 -9.72
N SER A 79 11.27 -6.55 -10.25
CA SER A 79 10.56 -6.12 -11.47
C SER A 79 10.95 -6.96 -12.69
N GLU A 80 12.23 -7.28 -12.84
CA GLU A 80 12.75 -8.16 -13.91
C GLU A 80 12.21 -9.60 -13.81
N LEU A 81 11.95 -10.10 -12.60
CA LEU A 81 11.33 -11.42 -12.40
C LEU A 81 9.83 -11.46 -12.78
N GLY A 82 9.19 -10.31 -12.91
CA GLY A 82 7.82 -10.17 -13.40
C GLY A 82 6.76 -10.91 -12.59
N ASP A 83 5.80 -11.53 -13.27
CA ASP A 83 4.63 -12.18 -12.65
C ASP A 83 4.99 -13.27 -11.60
N LYS A 84 6.18 -13.84 -11.65
CA LYS A 84 6.66 -14.83 -10.66
C LYS A 84 6.69 -14.25 -9.24
N VAL A 85 6.83 -12.94 -9.11
CA VAL A 85 6.92 -12.24 -7.83
C VAL A 85 5.54 -12.11 -7.16
N LEU A 86 4.45 -12.08 -7.92
CA LEU A 86 3.11 -11.76 -7.42
C LEU A 86 2.63 -12.59 -6.20
N PRO A 87 2.82 -13.92 -6.14
CA PRO A 87 2.37 -14.69 -4.98
C PRO A 87 3.08 -14.27 -3.68
N GLU A 88 4.41 -14.15 -3.71
CA GLU A 88 5.20 -13.78 -2.55
C GLU A 88 5.05 -12.28 -2.20
N LEU A 89 4.86 -11.43 -3.21
CA LEU A 89 4.57 -10.01 -3.02
C LEU A 89 3.25 -9.80 -2.28
N ARG A 90 2.17 -10.50 -2.66
CA ARG A 90 0.89 -10.46 -1.97
C ARG A 90 0.99 -10.95 -0.53
N LYS A 91 1.75 -12.02 -0.31
CA LYS A 91 2.03 -12.53 1.04
C LYS A 91 2.78 -11.50 1.86
N TYR A 92 3.86 -10.92 1.31
CA TYR A 92 4.63 -9.87 1.97
C TYR A 92 3.76 -8.67 2.34
N MET A 93 2.97 -8.13 1.40
CA MET A 93 2.10 -6.97 1.66
C MET A 93 1.05 -7.23 2.73
N ARG A 94 0.61 -8.47 2.88
CA ARG A 94 -0.30 -8.87 3.96
C ARG A 94 0.36 -8.86 5.33
N GLU A 95 1.59 -9.39 5.41
CA GLU A 95 2.31 -9.64 6.66
C GLU A 95 3.19 -8.46 7.13
N SER A 96 3.63 -7.59 6.21
CA SER A 96 4.53 -6.48 6.49
C SER A 96 3.79 -5.23 6.96
N ASP A 97 4.44 -4.43 7.81
CA ASP A 97 3.99 -3.10 8.23
C ASP A 97 4.41 -2.00 7.23
N THR A 98 5.27 -2.32 6.25
CA THR A 98 5.75 -1.38 5.24
C THR A 98 5.32 -1.82 3.84
N LEU A 99 4.68 -0.92 3.08
CA LEU A 99 4.14 -1.21 1.76
C LEU A 99 4.82 -0.44 0.62
N ALA A 100 5.46 0.69 0.89
CA ALA A 100 5.85 1.65 -0.14
C ALA A 100 6.62 1.02 -1.32
N TRP A 101 7.68 0.25 -1.05
CA TRP A 101 8.45 -0.42 -2.10
C TRP A 101 7.72 -1.59 -2.75
N ALA A 102 6.96 -2.35 -1.96
CA ALA A 102 6.17 -3.46 -2.47
C ALA A 102 5.05 -2.99 -3.42
N LEU A 103 4.43 -1.84 -3.13
CA LEU A 103 3.44 -1.22 -4.01
C LEU A 103 4.06 -0.73 -5.32
N LYS A 104 5.28 -0.17 -5.30
CA LYS A 104 6.03 0.17 -6.54
C LYS A 104 6.31 -1.07 -7.39
N VAL A 105 6.71 -2.18 -6.76
CA VAL A 105 6.91 -3.46 -7.48
C VAL A 105 5.58 -3.92 -8.09
N LEU A 106 4.49 -3.91 -7.31
CA LEU A 106 3.16 -4.28 -7.80
C LEU A 106 2.73 -3.46 -9.02
N GLU A 107 2.89 -2.14 -8.96
CA GLU A 107 2.58 -1.22 -10.05
C GLU A 107 3.35 -1.57 -11.32
N HIS A 108 4.62 -1.93 -11.19
CA HIS A 108 5.48 -2.23 -12.34
C HIS A 108 5.14 -3.56 -13.00
N ILE A 109 4.85 -4.62 -12.21
CA ILE A 109 4.69 -5.98 -12.74
C ILE A 109 3.24 -6.39 -13.00
N ALA A 110 2.27 -5.79 -12.32
CA ALA A 110 0.89 -6.23 -12.41
C ALA A 110 0.16 -5.57 -13.58
N LYS A 111 -0.59 -6.36 -14.36
CA LYS A 111 -1.55 -5.84 -15.32
C LYS A 111 -2.72 -5.17 -14.59
N ASP A 112 -3.38 -4.24 -15.26
CA ASP A 112 -4.42 -3.37 -14.68
C ASP A 112 -5.45 -4.09 -13.80
N GLN A 113 -5.98 -5.23 -14.25
CA GLN A 113 -6.95 -5.97 -13.46
C GLN A 113 -6.33 -6.61 -12.20
N VAL A 114 -5.13 -7.21 -12.35
CA VAL A 114 -4.39 -7.84 -11.25
C VAL A 114 -3.99 -6.79 -10.21
N PHE A 115 -3.60 -5.61 -10.69
CA PHE A 115 -3.27 -4.45 -9.87
C PHE A 115 -4.48 -4.00 -9.03
N ARG A 116 -5.62 -3.71 -9.68
CA ARG A 116 -6.86 -3.29 -8.99
C ARG A 116 -7.37 -4.34 -8.00
N ASP A 117 -7.37 -5.61 -8.38
CA ASP A 117 -7.83 -6.70 -7.50
C ASP A 117 -6.91 -6.86 -6.29
N THR A 118 -5.60 -6.67 -6.46
CA THR A 118 -4.66 -6.72 -5.34
C THR A 118 -4.85 -5.53 -4.40
N LEU A 119 -5.08 -4.31 -4.92
CA LEU A 119 -5.41 -3.15 -4.08
C LEU A 119 -6.71 -3.35 -3.31
N ARG A 120 -7.75 -3.90 -3.95
CA ARG A 120 -9.03 -4.21 -3.28
C ARG A 120 -8.82 -5.15 -2.09
N VAL A 121 -8.09 -6.24 -2.28
CA VAL A 121 -7.78 -7.19 -1.21
C VAL A 121 -6.98 -6.54 -0.09
N LEU A 122 -6.03 -5.66 -0.41
CA LEU A 122 -5.28 -4.90 0.59
C LEU A 122 -6.17 -3.95 1.38
N CYS A 123 -7.13 -3.29 0.73
CA CYS A 123 -8.10 -2.43 1.40
C CYS A 123 -9.01 -3.21 2.36
N GLU A 124 -9.47 -4.41 1.95
CA GLU A 124 -10.26 -5.30 2.80
C GLU A 124 -9.48 -5.77 4.04
N GLN A 125 -8.17 -6.00 3.90
CA GLN A 125 -7.29 -6.42 5.00
C GLN A 125 -6.85 -5.27 5.91
N ASN A 126 -6.92 -4.03 5.42
CA ASN A 126 -6.58 -2.81 6.14
C ASN A 126 -7.81 -1.90 6.20
N ASP A 127 -8.88 -2.44 6.75
CA ASP A 127 -10.17 -1.76 6.92
C ASP A 127 -10.12 -0.59 7.91
N ASN A 128 -11.27 0.00 8.22
CA ASN A 128 -11.41 1.16 9.10
C ASN A 128 -11.19 0.84 10.58
N SER A 129 -10.91 -0.40 10.95
CA SER A 129 -10.73 -0.81 12.34
C SER A 129 -9.50 -0.15 12.97
N TYR A 130 -9.51 -0.06 14.30
CA TYR A 130 -8.40 0.49 15.05
C TYR A 130 -7.13 -0.35 14.86
N VAL A 131 -6.04 0.34 14.54
CA VAL A 131 -4.67 -0.22 14.56
C VAL A 131 -3.78 0.70 15.41
N ARG A 132 -2.82 0.11 16.11
CA ARG A 132 -1.89 0.89 16.96
C ARG A 132 -1.00 1.82 16.14
N ASP A 133 -0.56 1.36 14.97
CA ASP A 133 0.26 2.14 14.03
C ASP A 133 -0.45 2.21 12.68
N PRO A 134 -1.00 3.37 12.29
CA PRO A 134 -1.73 3.52 11.04
C PRO A 134 -0.82 3.68 9.80
N ASN A 135 0.50 3.64 9.94
CA ASN A 135 1.45 3.90 8.84
C ASN A 135 1.18 3.04 7.61
N LYS A 136 0.84 1.77 7.80
CA LYS A 136 0.52 0.87 6.68
C LYS A 136 -0.67 1.36 5.88
N LYS A 137 -1.76 1.76 6.56
CA LYS A 137 -2.95 2.36 5.92
C LYS A 137 -2.60 3.66 5.22
N MET A 138 -1.83 4.54 5.86
CA MET A 138 -1.41 5.82 5.27
C MET A 138 -0.56 5.63 4.01
N GLN A 139 0.33 4.64 3.99
CA GLN A 139 1.10 4.29 2.79
C GLN A 139 0.19 3.80 1.65
N LEU A 140 -0.78 2.94 1.95
CA LEU A 140 -1.74 2.43 0.97
C LEU A 140 -2.62 3.54 0.41
N VAL A 141 -3.18 4.38 1.28
CA VAL A 141 -4.01 5.53 0.89
C VAL A 141 -3.22 6.53 0.06
N HIS A 142 -1.98 6.84 0.45
CA HIS A 142 -1.11 7.73 -0.32
C HIS A 142 -0.84 7.17 -1.71
N PHE A 143 -0.42 5.92 -1.80
CA PHE A 143 -0.13 5.25 -3.07
C PHE A 143 -1.36 5.25 -3.99
N MET A 144 -2.51 4.87 -3.48
CA MET A 144 -3.76 4.90 -4.25
C MET A 144 -4.13 6.32 -4.72
N GLY A 145 -3.80 7.34 -3.91
CA GLY A 145 -4.05 8.74 -4.27
C GLY A 145 -3.29 9.22 -5.51
N GLU A 146 -2.14 8.64 -5.81
CA GLU A 146 -1.32 8.97 -6.99
C GLU A 146 -1.86 8.32 -8.29
N HIS A 147 -2.82 7.38 -8.19
CA HIS A 147 -3.36 6.65 -9.34
C HIS A 147 -4.73 7.18 -9.74
N HIS A 148 -4.80 7.88 -10.87
CA HIS A 148 -6.04 8.44 -11.41
C HIS A 148 -6.90 7.35 -12.07
N ASP A 149 -7.71 6.65 -11.24
CA ASP A 149 -8.66 5.60 -11.65
C ASP A 149 -9.93 5.68 -10.80
N PRO A 150 -11.14 5.78 -11.42
CA PRO A 150 -12.40 5.89 -10.68
C PRO A 150 -12.64 4.71 -9.72
N SER A 151 -12.18 3.50 -10.06
CA SER A 151 -12.34 2.32 -9.20
C SER A 151 -11.42 2.39 -7.98
N ILE A 152 -10.23 2.98 -8.11
CA ILE A 152 -9.31 3.25 -7.00
C ILE A 152 -9.86 4.38 -6.13
N ALA A 153 -10.40 5.45 -6.75
CA ALA A 153 -11.08 6.51 -6.00
C ALA A 153 -12.24 5.95 -5.15
N GLN A 154 -13.00 4.99 -5.69
CA GLN A 154 -14.06 4.31 -4.94
C GLN A 154 -13.50 3.51 -3.75
N LEU A 155 -12.36 2.82 -3.89
CA LEU A 155 -11.72 2.14 -2.77
C LEU A 155 -11.23 3.10 -1.68
N LEU A 156 -10.77 4.29 -2.06
CA LEU A 156 -10.31 5.32 -1.11
C LEU A 156 -11.44 5.84 -0.22
N THR A 157 -12.69 5.84 -0.69
CA THR A 157 -13.82 6.41 0.08
C THR A 157 -14.04 5.71 1.43
N GLN A 158 -13.72 4.42 1.56
CA GLN A 158 -13.86 3.71 2.82
C GLN A 158 -13.02 4.36 3.95
N TYR A 159 -11.83 4.88 3.63
CA TYR A 159 -10.92 5.48 4.62
C TYR A 159 -11.38 6.86 5.14
N LEU A 160 -12.45 7.42 4.58
CA LEU A 160 -13.11 8.61 5.16
C LEU A 160 -13.80 8.30 6.49
N GLU A 161 -14.06 7.04 6.78
CA GLU A 161 -14.67 6.56 8.03
C GLU A 161 -13.65 5.88 8.98
N ASP A 162 -12.36 5.96 8.68
CA ASP A 162 -11.32 5.34 9.53
C ASP A 162 -11.34 5.94 10.95
N ILE A 163 -11.04 5.12 11.94
CA ILE A 163 -10.96 5.56 13.35
C ILE A 163 -9.83 6.59 13.52
N ASP A 164 -8.70 6.40 12.83
CA ASP A 164 -7.56 7.30 12.89
C ASP A 164 -7.80 8.57 12.05
N GLU A 165 -7.70 9.73 12.68
CA GLU A 165 -7.91 11.03 12.05
C GLU A 165 -6.88 11.33 10.96
N GLY A 166 -5.63 10.89 11.12
CA GLY A 166 -4.57 11.07 10.12
C GLY A 166 -4.87 10.27 8.85
N VAL A 167 -5.42 9.06 8.98
CA VAL A 167 -5.87 8.24 7.84
C VAL A 167 -7.04 8.93 7.12
N ARG A 168 -8.06 9.42 7.85
CA ARG A 168 -9.18 10.17 7.24
C ARG A 168 -8.68 11.42 6.50
N PHE A 169 -7.78 12.19 7.13
CA PHE A 169 -7.23 13.39 6.49
C PHE A 169 -6.46 13.03 5.20
N LYS A 170 -5.63 11.97 5.24
CA LYS A 170 -4.89 11.48 4.07
C LYS A 170 -5.82 11.00 2.97
N ALA A 171 -6.93 10.34 3.32
CA ALA A 171 -7.96 9.91 2.37
C ALA A 171 -8.63 11.10 1.68
N VAL A 172 -8.95 12.16 2.43
CA VAL A 172 -9.47 13.42 1.86
C VAL A 172 -8.48 13.99 0.84
N GLU A 173 -7.19 14.11 1.18
CA GLU A 173 -6.16 14.61 0.26
C GLU A 173 -6.06 13.75 -1.00
N ALA A 174 -6.01 12.42 -0.84
CA ALA A 174 -5.93 11.47 -1.94
C ALA A 174 -7.14 11.58 -2.89
N LEU A 175 -8.36 11.62 -2.36
CA LEU A 175 -9.58 11.78 -3.16
C LEU A 175 -9.64 13.11 -3.88
N LEU A 176 -9.22 14.20 -3.23
CA LEU A 176 -9.15 15.52 -3.86
C LEU A 176 -8.13 15.57 -4.99
N HIS A 177 -7.03 14.83 -4.88
CA HIS A 177 -6.02 14.69 -5.93
C HIS A 177 -6.56 13.89 -7.13
N GLN A 178 -7.31 12.82 -6.91
CA GLN A 178 -7.96 12.00 -7.94
C GLN A 178 -8.89 12.82 -8.85
N GLY A 179 -9.68 13.72 -8.30
CA GLY A 179 -10.47 14.67 -9.04
C GLY A 179 -11.76 14.16 -9.68
N TYR A 180 -12.17 12.92 -9.48
CA TYR A 180 -13.42 12.32 -9.99
C TYR A 180 -14.63 12.80 -9.20
N ALA A 181 -15.18 13.95 -9.59
CA ALA A 181 -16.25 14.63 -8.85
C ALA A 181 -17.46 13.74 -8.56
N GLU A 182 -17.88 12.93 -9.52
CA GLU A 182 -19.02 12.00 -9.41
C GLU A 182 -18.80 10.91 -8.34
N VAL A 183 -17.57 10.56 -8.06
CA VAL A 183 -17.22 9.53 -7.04
C VAL A 183 -16.98 10.16 -5.67
N ILE A 184 -16.33 11.34 -5.64
CA ILE A 184 -15.77 11.88 -4.39
C ILE A 184 -16.65 12.88 -3.68
N VAL A 185 -17.52 13.63 -4.39
CA VAL A 185 -18.27 14.76 -3.81
C VAL A 185 -19.25 14.27 -2.75
N GLY A 186 -20.06 13.25 -3.05
CA GLY A 186 -21.01 12.69 -2.09
C GLY A 186 -20.34 12.25 -0.78
N PRO A 187 -19.35 11.36 -0.81
CA PRO A 187 -18.63 10.92 0.39
C PRO A 187 -17.97 12.08 1.18
N LEU A 188 -17.36 13.06 0.49
CA LEU A 188 -16.75 14.21 1.15
C LEU A 188 -17.78 15.12 1.83
N VAL A 189 -18.94 15.34 1.20
CA VAL A 189 -20.04 16.08 1.80
C VAL A 189 -20.61 15.33 3.01
N THR A 190 -20.78 14.03 2.91
CA THR A 190 -21.22 13.19 4.03
C THR A 190 -20.27 13.31 5.21
N LEU A 191 -18.95 13.24 4.98
CA LEU A 191 -17.96 13.44 6.04
C LEU A 191 -18.02 14.85 6.64
N LEU A 192 -18.16 15.88 5.80
CA LEU A 192 -18.26 17.30 6.24
C LEU A 192 -19.46 17.53 7.17
N LEU A 193 -20.61 16.93 6.84
CA LEU A 193 -21.86 17.06 7.60
C LEU A 193 -21.93 16.11 8.80
N ASN A 194 -21.03 15.15 8.90
CA ASN A 194 -20.99 14.20 10.01
C ASN A 194 -20.73 14.93 11.33
N LYS A 195 -21.70 14.89 12.24
CA LYS A 195 -21.60 15.52 13.58
C LYS A 195 -20.51 14.87 14.45
N LYS A 196 -20.12 13.62 14.17
CA LYS A 196 -19.07 12.91 14.88
C LYS A 196 -17.65 13.25 14.37
N GLU A 197 -17.54 13.90 13.19
CA GLU A 197 -16.25 14.38 12.74
C GLU A 197 -15.89 15.66 13.51
N GLU A 198 -14.88 15.56 14.35
CA GLU A 198 -14.41 16.66 15.20
C GLU A 198 -13.21 17.41 14.60
N SER A 199 -12.54 16.79 13.60
CA SER A 199 -11.35 17.39 13.00
C SER A 199 -11.67 18.64 12.20
N ARG A 200 -11.27 19.79 12.76
CA ARG A 200 -11.41 21.09 12.09
C ARG A 200 -10.60 21.13 10.79
N ARG A 201 -9.40 20.51 10.75
CA ARG A 201 -8.55 20.52 9.56
C ARG A 201 -9.19 19.77 8.40
N ILE A 202 -9.85 18.64 8.64
CA ILE A 202 -10.60 17.89 7.64
C ILE A 202 -11.74 18.74 7.08
N LYS A 203 -12.56 19.31 7.93
CA LYS A 203 -13.69 20.15 7.51
C LYS A 203 -13.24 21.37 6.70
N VAL A 204 -12.23 22.08 7.18
CA VAL A 204 -11.68 23.25 6.47
C VAL A 204 -11.13 22.85 5.11
N ARG A 205 -10.42 21.72 5.03
CA ARG A 205 -9.84 21.24 3.77
C ARG A 205 -10.90 20.90 2.73
N ILE A 206 -11.96 20.21 3.14
CA ILE A 206 -13.08 19.87 2.24
C ILE A 206 -13.76 21.16 1.75
N LEU A 207 -14.07 22.09 2.66
CA LEU A 207 -14.71 23.37 2.31
C LEU A 207 -13.86 24.21 1.35
N ASP A 208 -12.55 24.31 1.60
CA ASP A 208 -11.64 25.09 0.73
C ASP A 208 -11.66 24.55 -0.71
N VAL A 209 -11.65 23.24 -0.90
CA VAL A 209 -11.66 22.65 -2.24
C VAL A 209 -13.03 22.73 -2.91
N LEU A 210 -14.11 22.47 -2.16
CA LEU A 210 -15.47 22.62 -2.71
C LEU A 210 -15.73 24.07 -3.14
N ALA A 211 -15.26 25.04 -2.35
CA ALA A 211 -15.37 26.46 -2.68
C ALA A 211 -14.57 26.82 -3.96
N LYS A 212 -13.30 26.43 -4.02
CA LYS A 212 -12.42 26.71 -5.16
C LYS A 212 -12.92 26.10 -6.47
N ARG A 213 -13.48 24.90 -6.41
CA ARG A 213 -14.02 24.20 -7.60
C ARG A 213 -15.45 24.64 -7.96
N LYS A 214 -16.04 25.63 -7.28
CA LYS A 214 -17.44 26.04 -7.44
C LYS A 214 -18.45 24.89 -7.27
N MET A 215 -18.06 23.86 -6.48
CA MET A 215 -18.88 22.68 -6.23
C MET A 215 -19.89 22.89 -5.07
N ILE A 216 -20.02 24.12 -4.60
CA ILE A 216 -20.93 24.50 -3.49
C ILE A 216 -22.39 24.14 -3.83
N MET A 217 -22.76 24.12 -5.12
CA MET A 217 -24.10 23.69 -5.56
C MET A 217 -24.43 22.24 -5.17
N ALA A 218 -23.43 21.37 -4.98
CA ALA A 218 -23.64 20.00 -4.53
C ALA A 218 -24.08 19.93 -3.06
N LEU A 219 -23.61 20.84 -2.21
CA LEU A 219 -24.05 20.98 -0.81
C LEU A 219 -25.55 21.33 -0.74
N TRP A 220 -26.02 22.21 -1.63
CA TRP A 220 -27.43 22.60 -1.71
C TRP A 220 -28.35 21.45 -2.19
N ALA A 221 -27.85 20.57 -3.05
CA ALA A 221 -28.63 19.44 -3.54
C ALA A 221 -28.89 18.39 -2.46
N VAL A 222 -27.87 18.10 -1.62
CA VAL A 222 -28.01 17.12 -0.52
C VAL A 222 -28.92 17.65 0.59
N ASP A 223 -28.78 18.91 0.97
CA ASP A 223 -29.60 19.55 2.00
C ASP A 223 -31.07 19.73 1.53
N SER A 224 -31.30 19.86 0.20
CA SER A 224 -32.63 20.00 -0.36
C SER A 224 -33.43 18.69 -0.43
N GLU A 225 -32.79 17.52 -0.38
CA GLU A 225 -33.46 16.22 -0.31
C GLU A 225 -33.90 15.88 1.13
N ASP A 226 -33.08 16.16 2.12
CA ASP A 226 -33.40 15.90 3.53
C ASP A 226 -34.58 16.77 4.04
N TRP A 227 -34.66 18.03 3.63
CA TRP A 227 -35.77 18.85 4.08
C TRP A 227 -37.10 18.57 3.36
N ARG A 228 -37.10 17.89 2.22
CA ARG A 228 -38.31 17.41 1.55
C ARG A 228 -38.93 16.20 2.24
N LEU A 229 -38.15 15.41 2.96
CA LEU A 229 -38.64 14.26 3.70
C LEU A 229 -39.33 14.66 5.01
N ASP A 230 -38.86 15.72 5.68
CA ASP A 230 -39.44 16.22 6.92
C ASP A 230 -40.79 17.00 6.79
N ARG A 231 -41.18 17.36 5.57
CA ARG A 231 -42.48 18.01 5.28
C ARG A 231 -43.64 17.04 4.97
N LYS A 232 -43.39 15.73 5.00
CA LYS A 232 -44.41 14.71 4.69
C LYS A 232 -44.82 13.87 5.91
N SER A 233 -44.41 14.27 7.13
CA SER A 233 -44.86 13.70 8.41
C SER A 233 -45.85 14.57 9.11
#